data_5249561385475f4eb41f6ab27c60de26
#
_entry.id   5249561385475f4eb41f6ab27c60de26
#
_cell.length_a   1.000
_cell.length_b   1.000
_cell.length_c   1.000
_cell.angle_alpha   90.00
_cell.angle_beta   90.00
_cell.angle_gamma   90.00
#
_symmetry.space_group_name_H-M   'P 1'
#
loop_
_entity.id
_entity.type
_entity.pdbx_description
1 polymer ?
#
loop_
_entity_poly.entity_id
_entity_poly.type
_entity_poly.pdbx_seq_one_letter_code
_entity_poly.pdbx_strand_id
1 'polypeptide(L)'
;MSTAPDGTVLAAGCVLWRRSGQTAGGIEICLVHRPRYDDWSHPKGKLKQGERALEGALREVREETGHQGVPGPVLPTVRYRVAGRPKQVSYWAAEAPSPGDFTPGREVDRIAWLSPDAARRRITEPRDRTLVDALLKALGTR
;
A
#
# COMPACT_ATOMS: atom_id res chain seq x y z
N MET A 1 15.78 -10.98 1.60
CA MET A 1 14.61 -10.54 2.36
C MET A 1 15.00 -10.33 3.81
N SER A 2 14.39 -9.36 4.45
CA SER A 2 14.73 -8.98 5.82
C SER A 2 13.77 -9.66 6.81
N THR A 3 14.31 -10.13 7.94
CA THR A 3 13.53 -10.76 8.98
C THR A 3 13.91 -10.19 10.34
N ALA A 4 12.94 -10.19 11.27
CA ALA A 4 13.20 -9.89 12.67
C ALA A 4 13.92 -11.06 13.34
N PRO A 5 14.52 -10.86 14.54
CA PRO A 5 15.24 -11.94 15.24
C PRO A 5 14.38 -13.19 15.48
N ASP A 6 13.06 -13.03 15.63
CA ASP A 6 12.14 -14.16 15.83
C ASP A 6 11.71 -14.86 14.54
N GLY A 7 12.25 -14.45 13.38
CA GLY A 7 11.91 -15.01 12.10
C GLY A 7 10.74 -14.35 11.39
N THR A 8 10.14 -13.31 11.97
CA THR A 8 9.06 -12.56 11.31
C THR A 8 9.57 -11.92 10.02
N VAL A 9 8.86 -12.17 8.91
CA VAL A 9 9.17 -11.53 7.62
C VAL A 9 8.78 -10.07 7.70
N LEU A 10 9.72 -9.19 7.34
CA LEU A 10 9.49 -7.74 7.36
C LEU A 10 9.16 -7.23 5.97
N ALA A 11 8.08 -6.45 5.89
CA ALA A 11 7.62 -5.83 4.66
C ALA A 11 7.18 -4.41 4.97
N ALA A 12 7.01 -3.62 3.91
CA ALA A 12 6.53 -2.25 4.05
C ALA A 12 5.76 -1.83 2.81
N GLY A 13 4.84 -0.88 3.00
CA GLY A 13 4.04 -0.35 1.91
C GLY A 13 3.44 0.99 2.27
N CYS A 14 2.62 1.49 1.36
CA CYS A 14 1.94 2.76 1.54
C CYS A 14 0.48 2.65 1.18
N VAL A 15 -0.35 3.41 1.88
CA VAL A 15 -1.66 3.76 1.33
C VAL A 15 -1.40 4.99 0.46
N LEU A 16 -1.34 4.75 -0.85
CA LEU A 16 -1.00 5.76 -1.84
C LEU A 16 -2.27 6.50 -2.25
N TRP A 17 -2.25 7.82 -2.15
CA TRP A 17 -3.42 8.64 -2.44
C TRP A 17 -3.05 9.84 -3.29
N ARG A 18 -4.05 10.41 -3.95
CA ARG A 18 -3.90 11.64 -4.70
C ARG A 18 -5.16 12.49 -4.54
N ARG A 19 -5.03 13.79 -4.79
CA ARG A 19 -6.18 14.67 -4.79
C ARG A 19 -7.00 14.43 -6.05
N SER A 20 -8.33 14.49 -5.88
CA SER A 20 -9.26 14.30 -6.99
C SER A 20 -10.50 15.14 -6.76
N GLY A 21 -10.86 15.96 -7.73
CA GLY A 21 -12.11 16.72 -7.69
C GLY A 21 -13.32 15.90 -8.10
N GLN A 22 -13.13 14.64 -8.48
CA GLN A 22 -14.20 13.79 -9.03
C GLN A 22 -14.74 12.78 -8.02
N THR A 23 -14.18 12.73 -6.81
CA THR A 23 -14.62 11.78 -5.80
C THR A 23 -15.13 12.49 -4.57
N ALA A 24 -16.07 11.85 -3.87
CA ALA A 24 -16.47 12.28 -2.55
C ALA A 24 -15.27 12.21 -1.61
N GLY A 25 -15.02 13.26 -0.83
CA GLY A 25 -13.87 13.36 0.04
C GLY A 25 -12.63 13.96 -0.64
N GLY A 26 -12.67 14.18 -1.97
CA GLY A 26 -11.62 14.90 -2.69
C GLY A 26 -10.32 14.15 -2.87
N ILE A 27 -10.29 12.82 -2.64
CA ILE A 27 -9.10 12.00 -2.85
C ILE A 27 -9.43 10.68 -3.53
N GLU A 28 -8.42 10.09 -4.14
CA GLU A 28 -8.46 8.72 -4.63
C GLU A 28 -7.31 7.93 -4.04
N ILE A 29 -7.52 6.63 -3.87
CA ILE A 29 -6.54 5.69 -3.33
C ILE A 29 -6.15 4.73 -4.44
N CYS A 30 -4.86 4.45 -4.58
CA CYS A 30 -4.34 3.52 -5.54
C CYS A 30 -4.29 2.12 -4.94
N LEU A 31 -4.93 1.17 -5.62
CA LEU A 31 -4.82 -0.25 -5.30
C LEU A 31 -4.11 -0.97 -6.43
N VAL A 32 -3.43 -2.06 -6.09
CA VAL A 32 -2.74 -2.92 -7.04
C VAL A 32 -3.42 -4.28 -7.10
N HIS A 33 -3.49 -4.85 -8.29
CA HIS A 33 -3.97 -6.20 -8.50
C HIS A 33 -2.81 -7.15 -8.74
N ARG A 34 -2.78 -8.25 -7.97
CA ARG A 34 -1.75 -9.29 -8.10
C ARG A 34 -2.36 -10.50 -8.82
N PRO A 35 -1.96 -10.76 -10.10
CA PRO A 35 -2.60 -11.82 -10.88
C PRO A 35 -2.41 -13.21 -10.27
N ARG A 36 -1.26 -13.47 -9.64
CA ARG A 36 -0.98 -14.77 -9.03
C ARG A 36 -1.99 -15.15 -7.95
N TYR A 37 -2.46 -14.15 -7.19
CA TYR A 37 -3.39 -14.34 -6.07
C TYR A 37 -4.80 -13.86 -6.38
N ASP A 38 -4.97 -13.20 -7.52
CA ASP A 38 -6.23 -12.54 -7.90
C ASP A 38 -6.79 -11.70 -6.76
N ASP A 39 -5.93 -10.86 -6.17
CA ASP A 39 -6.32 -10.00 -5.06
C ASP A 39 -5.97 -8.54 -5.33
N TRP A 40 -6.66 -7.66 -4.59
CA TRP A 40 -6.43 -6.22 -4.58
C TRP A 40 -5.92 -5.80 -3.22
N SER A 41 -4.85 -5.03 -3.21
CA SER A 41 -4.23 -4.56 -1.97
C SER A 41 -3.56 -3.21 -2.19
N HIS A 42 -3.06 -2.65 -1.08
CA HIS A 42 -2.16 -1.50 -1.15
C HIS A 42 -0.80 -1.95 -1.69
N PRO A 43 -0.07 -1.06 -2.39
CA PRO A 43 1.28 -1.41 -2.82
C PRO A 43 2.19 -1.67 -1.63
N LYS A 44 2.85 -2.81 -1.62
CA LYS A 44 3.73 -3.25 -0.54
C LYS A 44 4.61 -4.39 -1.00
N GLY A 45 5.67 -4.65 -0.25
CA GLY A 45 6.51 -5.81 -0.52
C GLY A 45 7.53 -6.04 0.58
N LYS A 46 8.25 -7.14 0.45
CA LYS A 46 9.26 -7.54 1.42
C LYS A 46 10.45 -6.60 1.39
N LEU A 47 10.99 -6.29 2.56
CA LEU A 47 12.19 -5.48 2.66
C LEU A 47 13.40 -6.26 2.17
N LYS A 48 14.31 -5.57 1.52
CA LYS A 48 15.62 -6.10 1.19
C LYS A 48 16.50 -6.12 2.43
N GLN A 49 17.52 -6.94 2.42
CA GLN A 49 18.45 -7.03 3.53
C GLN A 49 19.01 -5.65 3.86
N GLY A 50 18.86 -5.22 5.13
CA GLY A 50 19.37 -3.94 5.59
C GLY A 50 18.60 -2.72 5.12
N GLU A 51 17.50 -2.89 4.40
CA GLU A 51 16.68 -1.80 3.91
C GLU A 51 15.81 -1.24 5.04
N ARG A 52 15.72 0.09 5.15
CA ARG A 52 14.83 0.74 6.10
C ARG A 52 13.39 0.61 5.62
N ALA A 53 12.47 0.50 6.56
CA ALA A 53 11.06 0.24 6.23
C ALA A 53 10.46 1.35 5.34
N LEU A 54 10.68 2.62 5.64
CA LEU A 54 10.14 3.70 4.82
C LEU A 54 10.75 3.70 3.41
N GLU A 55 12.05 3.46 3.29
CA GLU A 55 12.71 3.35 1.99
C GLU A 55 12.11 2.22 1.17
N GLY A 56 11.89 1.06 1.81
CA GLY A 56 11.28 -0.09 1.16
C GLY A 56 9.85 0.18 0.74
N ALA A 57 9.08 0.86 1.59
CA ALA A 57 7.70 1.24 1.26
C ALA A 57 7.65 2.10 0.00
N LEU A 58 8.49 3.13 -0.08
CA LEU A 58 8.52 4.03 -1.25
C LEU A 58 9.05 3.32 -2.48
N ARG A 59 10.02 2.42 -2.33
CA ARG A 59 10.53 1.62 -3.44
C ARG A 59 9.43 0.72 -4.00
N GLU A 60 8.67 0.05 -3.14
CA GLU A 60 7.56 -0.82 -3.58
C GLU A 60 6.47 -0.02 -4.29
N VAL A 61 6.14 1.17 -3.81
CA VAL A 61 5.19 2.06 -4.51
C VAL A 61 5.66 2.31 -5.94
N ARG A 62 6.93 2.67 -6.10
CA ARG A 62 7.48 2.97 -7.42
C ARG A 62 7.49 1.74 -8.31
N GLU A 63 7.92 0.59 -7.78
CA GLU A 63 7.99 -0.65 -8.55
C GLU A 63 6.60 -1.14 -8.97
N GLU A 64 5.62 -1.06 -8.08
CA GLU A 64 4.29 -1.63 -8.32
C GLU A 64 3.34 -0.69 -9.02
N THR A 65 3.50 0.62 -8.88
CA THR A 65 2.53 1.59 -9.42
C THR A 65 3.13 2.56 -10.43
N GLY A 66 4.45 2.65 -10.52
CA GLY A 66 5.09 3.65 -11.37
C GLY A 66 4.98 5.07 -10.84
N HIS A 67 4.47 5.25 -9.62
CA HIS A 67 4.34 6.57 -9.00
C HIS A 67 5.44 6.80 -7.99
N GLN A 68 5.87 8.06 -7.89
CA GLN A 68 6.74 8.49 -6.84
C GLN A 68 5.88 9.00 -5.69
N GLY A 69 5.96 8.33 -4.54
CA GLY A 69 5.19 8.71 -3.36
C GLY A 69 5.94 9.73 -2.52
N VAL A 70 5.21 10.72 -2.00
CA VAL A 70 5.73 11.66 -1.01
C VAL A 70 5.29 11.16 0.37
N PRO A 71 6.22 10.77 1.26
CA PRO A 71 5.85 10.18 2.54
C PRO A 71 5.12 11.18 3.43
N GLY A 72 4.12 10.67 4.12
CA GLY A 72 3.30 11.41 5.08
C GLY A 72 3.24 10.67 6.41
N PRO A 73 2.11 10.79 7.14
CA PRO A 73 1.98 10.18 8.45
C PRO A 73 2.17 8.66 8.43
N VAL A 74 2.75 8.13 9.50
CA VAL A 74 2.82 6.70 9.72
C VAL A 74 1.40 6.17 9.99
N LEU A 75 1.12 4.99 9.46
CA LEU A 75 -0.16 4.29 9.65
C LEU A 75 0.07 3.04 10.49
N PRO A 76 -1.00 2.37 10.95
CA PRO A 76 -0.84 1.16 11.76
C PRO A 76 -0.07 0.06 11.02
N THR A 77 0.76 -0.63 11.77
CA THR A 77 1.45 -1.83 11.30
C THR A 77 0.47 -3.00 11.31
N VAL A 78 0.52 -3.81 10.27
CA VAL A 78 -0.34 -4.98 10.12
C VAL A 78 0.48 -6.25 10.30
N ARG A 79 -0.02 -7.18 11.12
CA ARG A 79 0.64 -8.46 11.38
C ARG A 79 -0.30 -9.60 11.05
N TYR A 80 0.23 -10.61 10.35
CA TYR A 80 -0.54 -11.80 9.97
C TYR A 80 0.41 -12.93 9.62
N ARG A 81 -0.14 -14.11 9.32
CA ARG A 81 0.66 -15.26 8.93
C ARG A 81 0.46 -15.57 7.46
N VAL A 82 1.55 -15.97 6.80
CA VAL A 82 1.54 -16.46 5.43
C VAL A 82 2.21 -17.83 5.44
N ALA A 83 1.47 -18.86 5.08
CA ALA A 83 1.95 -20.25 5.11
C ALA A 83 2.56 -20.61 6.48
N GLY A 84 1.89 -20.21 7.56
CA GLY A 84 2.33 -20.47 8.93
C GLY A 84 3.46 -19.58 9.43
N ARG A 85 3.99 -18.70 8.59
CA ARG A 85 5.12 -17.84 8.93
C ARG A 85 4.62 -16.44 9.29
N PRO A 86 5.04 -15.86 10.43
CA PRO A 86 4.61 -14.53 10.80
C PRO A 86 5.19 -13.47 9.85
N LYS A 87 4.37 -12.48 9.53
CA LYS A 87 4.74 -11.36 8.65
C LYS A 87 4.26 -10.06 9.26
N GLN A 88 5.08 -9.03 9.14
CA GLN A 88 4.76 -7.70 9.62
C GLN A 88 4.93 -6.72 8.47
N VAL A 89 3.90 -5.91 8.23
CA VAL A 89 3.94 -4.88 7.20
C VAL A 89 3.79 -3.51 7.86
N SER A 90 4.79 -2.67 7.69
CA SER A 90 4.76 -1.27 8.15
C SER A 90 4.19 -0.41 7.05
N TYR A 91 3.28 0.52 7.39
CA TYR A 91 2.61 1.36 6.40
C TYR A 91 2.75 2.84 6.70
N TRP A 92 2.80 3.62 5.64
CA TRP A 92 2.74 5.08 5.66
C TRP A 92 1.69 5.56 4.69
N ALA A 93 1.09 6.70 4.98
CA ALA A 93 0.38 7.45 3.96
C ALA A 93 1.42 8.04 3.00
N ALA A 94 1.14 7.99 1.72
CA ALA A 94 2.01 8.63 0.72
C ALA A 94 1.16 9.29 -0.34
N GLU A 95 1.47 10.52 -0.67
CA GLU A 95 0.77 11.27 -1.71
C GLU A 95 1.49 11.10 -3.04
N ALA A 96 0.72 10.89 -4.11
CA ALA A 96 1.23 10.92 -5.48
C ALA A 96 0.89 12.29 -6.07
N PRO A 97 1.85 13.26 -6.08
CA PRO A 97 1.55 14.63 -6.51
C PRO A 97 1.48 14.78 -8.03
N SER A 98 2.04 13.82 -8.76
CA SER A 98 2.13 13.88 -10.22
C SER A 98 1.65 12.59 -10.85
N PRO A 99 1.30 12.60 -12.15
CA PRO A 99 1.02 11.36 -12.86
C PRO A 99 2.20 10.40 -12.79
N GLY A 100 1.90 9.12 -12.74
CA GLY A 100 2.90 8.07 -12.75
C GLY A 100 2.99 7.39 -14.10
N ASP A 101 3.85 6.39 -14.15
CA ASP A 101 4.15 5.67 -15.40
C ASP A 101 4.03 4.17 -15.11
N PHE A 102 2.80 3.70 -14.91
CA PHE A 102 2.55 2.30 -14.61
C PHE A 102 2.81 1.40 -15.80
N THR A 103 3.58 0.34 -15.58
CA THR A 103 3.80 -0.70 -16.58
C THR A 103 3.37 -2.04 -15.98
N PRO A 104 2.42 -2.76 -16.62
CA PRO A 104 2.03 -4.07 -16.13
C PRO A 104 3.21 -5.03 -16.06
N GLY A 105 3.23 -5.85 -15.01
CA GLY A 105 4.27 -6.83 -14.81
C GLY A 105 3.72 -8.11 -14.21
N ARG A 106 4.63 -9.01 -13.83
CA ARG A 106 4.26 -10.31 -13.26
C ARG A 106 3.62 -10.20 -11.89
N GLU A 107 4.15 -9.31 -11.07
CA GLU A 107 3.67 -9.17 -9.68
C GLU A 107 2.40 -8.34 -9.62
N VAL A 108 2.34 -7.28 -10.42
CA VAL A 108 1.18 -6.38 -10.48
C VAL A 108 0.85 -6.15 -11.95
N ASP A 109 -0.35 -6.56 -12.36
CA ASP A 109 -0.79 -6.42 -13.75
C ASP A 109 -1.73 -5.24 -13.97
N ARG A 110 -2.34 -4.70 -12.91
CA ARG A 110 -3.27 -3.57 -12.99
C ARG A 110 -3.18 -2.73 -11.73
N ILE A 111 -3.47 -1.45 -11.88
CA ILE A 111 -3.71 -0.55 -10.76
C ILE A 111 -5.07 0.10 -10.95
N ALA A 112 -5.65 0.57 -9.85
CA ALA A 112 -6.91 1.31 -9.89
C ALA A 112 -6.84 2.48 -8.93
N TRP A 113 -7.31 3.63 -9.39
CA TRP A 113 -7.48 4.80 -8.54
C TRP A 113 -8.95 4.91 -8.19
N LEU A 114 -9.28 4.77 -6.90
CA LEU A 114 -10.65 4.64 -6.43
C LEU A 114 -10.93 5.61 -5.30
N SER A 115 -12.20 6.03 -5.19
CA SER A 115 -12.63 6.74 -3.99
C SER A 115 -12.39 5.88 -2.75
N PRO A 116 -12.29 6.46 -1.55
CA PRO A 116 -12.10 5.67 -0.34
C PRO A 116 -13.14 4.56 -0.17
N ASP A 117 -14.42 4.86 -0.42
CA ASP A 117 -15.47 3.85 -0.30
C ASP A 117 -15.31 2.73 -1.32
N ALA A 118 -15.01 3.07 -2.57
CA ALA A 118 -14.78 2.08 -3.61
C ALA A 118 -13.53 1.24 -3.32
N ALA A 119 -12.49 1.86 -2.76
CA ALA A 119 -11.27 1.15 -2.36
C ALA A 119 -11.58 0.11 -1.28
N ARG A 120 -12.37 0.49 -0.25
CA ARG A 120 -12.77 -0.47 0.79
C ARG A 120 -13.48 -1.67 0.19
N ARG A 121 -14.38 -1.44 -0.76
CA ARG A 121 -15.14 -2.53 -1.39
C ARG A 121 -14.26 -3.41 -2.27
N ARG A 122 -13.26 -2.83 -2.92
CA ARG A 122 -12.38 -3.56 -3.83
C ARG A 122 -11.34 -4.39 -3.10
N ILE A 123 -10.81 -3.91 -1.98
CA ILE A 123 -9.75 -4.58 -1.23
C ILE A 123 -10.17 -5.98 -0.81
N THR A 124 -9.31 -6.94 -1.09
CA THR A 124 -9.59 -8.34 -0.84
C THR A 124 -9.56 -8.69 0.65
N GLU A 125 -8.54 -8.25 1.38
CA GLU A 125 -8.32 -8.65 2.78
C GLU A 125 -8.86 -7.61 3.75
N PRO A 126 -9.69 -8.03 4.73
CA PRO A 126 -10.25 -7.08 5.72
C PRO A 126 -9.20 -6.25 6.45
N ARG A 127 -8.04 -6.84 6.75
CA ARG A 127 -6.96 -6.10 7.44
C ARG A 127 -6.46 -4.91 6.65
N ASP A 128 -6.54 -4.97 5.32
CA ASP A 128 -6.12 -3.86 4.45
C ASP A 128 -7.19 -2.79 4.32
N ARG A 129 -8.46 -3.15 4.53
CA ARG A 129 -9.57 -2.18 4.50
C ARG A 129 -9.47 -1.18 5.64
N THR A 130 -9.02 -1.62 6.81
CA THR A 130 -8.88 -0.73 7.97
C THR A 130 -7.86 0.37 7.73
N LEU A 131 -6.90 0.14 6.84
CA LEU A 131 -5.89 1.15 6.50
C LEU A 131 -6.49 2.33 5.73
N VAL A 132 -7.58 2.12 4.99
CA VAL A 132 -8.29 3.23 4.32
C VAL A 132 -8.83 4.20 5.36
N ASP A 133 -9.44 3.69 6.41
CA ASP A 133 -9.96 4.52 7.49
C ASP A 133 -8.84 5.23 8.25
N ALA A 134 -7.73 4.51 8.47
CA ALA A 134 -6.56 5.10 9.12
C ALA A 134 -5.97 6.24 8.28
N LEU A 135 -5.94 6.09 6.95
CA LEU A 135 -5.51 7.17 6.06
C LEU A 135 -6.40 8.39 6.21
N LEU A 136 -7.72 8.21 6.13
CA LEU A 136 -8.65 9.33 6.22
C LEU A 136 -8.51 10.06 7.56
N LYS A 137 -8.36 9.32 8.64
CA LYS A 137 -8.14 9.90 9.95
C LYS A 137 -6.83 10.70 10.01
N ALA A 138 -5.76 10.14 9.46
CA ALA A 138 -4.45 10.78 9.45
C ALA A 138 -4.44 12.07 8.63
N LEU A 139 -5.25 12.12 7.54
CA LEU A 139 -5.38 13.31 6.71
C LEU A 139 -6.40 14.32 7.26
N GLY A 140 -7.10 14.00 8.36
CA GLY A 140 -8.11 14.85 8.92
C GLY A 140 -9.41 14.89 8.11
N THR A 141 -9.65 13.91 7.27
CA THR A 141 -10.87 13.79 6.46
C THR A 141 -11.81 12.75 7.05
N ARG A 142 -13.05 12.76 6.60
CA ARG A 142 -14.08 11.84 7.11
C ARG A 142 -14.84 11.17 6.00
#